data_9807428e8ecec6169055d18bf6d4df2a
#
_entry.id   9807428e8ecec6169055d18bf6d4df2a
#
_cell.length_a   1.000
_cell.length_b   1.000
_cell.length_c   1.000
_cell.angle_alpha   90.00
_cell.angle_beta   90.00
_cell.angle_gamma   90.00
#
_symmetry.space_group_name_H-M   'P 1'
#
loop_
_entity.id
_entity.type
_entity.pdbx_description
1 polymer ?
#
loop_
_entity_poly.entity_id
_entity_poly.type
_entity_poly.pdbx_seq_one_letter_code
_entity_poly.pdbx_strand_id
1 'polypeptide(L)'
;MKEALASVHNIAGVFYAAGILDDGSFENLSRTQFESVIQTKAIGAWNMHQLTQYEALDFFVLYSSAAGIVGSAGQSNYNAANTFMDALANYRNANQQPALSVDFGAIAEIGLAARQENRADRLAEQGVTAIQPEDLTHYFDTLFLGDTTQVMAIEIDFAK
;
A
#
# COMPACT_ATOMS: atom_id res chain seq x y z
N MET A 1 14.05 -5.30 12.68
CA MET A 1 14.24 -4.27 11.64
C MET A 1 15.56 -3.51 11.80
N LYS A 2 15.85 -2.85 12.93
CA LYS A 2 17.13 -2.15 13.16
C LYS A 2 18.35 -3.05 12.94
N GLU A 3 18.35 -4.26 13.50
CA GLU A 3 19.46 -5.22 13.35
C GLU A 3 19.64 -5.68 11.90
N ALA A 4 18.54 -5.91 11.18
CA ALA A 4 18.60 -6.29 9.77
C ALA A 4 19.18 -5.16 8.90
N LEU A 5 18.78 -3.91 9.14
CA LEU A 5 19.32 -2.76 8.41
C LEU A 5 20.78 -2.47 8.76
N ALA A 6 21.20 -2.70 10.03
CA ALA A 6 22.59 -2.51 10.45
C ALA A 6 23.59 -3.45 9.74
N SER A 7 23.10 -4.56 9.16
CA SER A 7 23.92 -5.50 8.38
C SER A 7 23.96 -5.18 6.87
N VAL A 8 23.16 -4.22 6.40
CA VAL A 8 23.11 -3.80 4.99
C VAL A 8 23.90 -2.51 4.83
N HIS A 9 24.83 -2.50 3.91
CA HIS A 9 25.58 -1.31 3.52
C HIS A 9 25.03 -0.78 2.19
N ASN A 10 24.90 0.55 2.07
CA ASN A 10 24.47 1.22 0.85
C ASN A 10 23.05 0.81 0.41
N ILE A 11 22.05 1.13 1.22
CA ILE A 11 20.65 0.92 0.87
C ILE A 11 20.30 1.87 -0.27
N ALA A 12 20.03 1.34 -1.46
CA ALA A 12 19.63 2.13 -2.62
C ALA A 12 18.14 2.49 -2.58
N GLY A 13 17.29 1.66 -2.01
CA GLY A 13 15.87 1.94 -1.95
C GLY A 13 15.08 1.02 -1.04
N VAL A 14 13.81 1.34 -0.88
CA VAL A 14 12.88 0.63 -0.02
C VAL A 14 11.59 0.31 -0.78
N PHE A 15 11.17 -0.94 -0.75
CA PHE A 15 9.81 -1.38 -1.06
C PHE A 15 9.12 -1.82 0.22
N TYR A 16 8.09 -1.10 0.64
CA TYR A 16 7.31 -1.45 1.82
C TYR A 16 5.98 -2.06 1.43
N ALA A 17 5.92 -3.39 1.41
CA ALA A 17 4.75 -4.18 1.01
C ALA A 17 4.12 -4.96 2.18
N ALA A 18 4.48 -4.64 3.43
CA ALA A 18 3.90 -5.31 4.58
C ALA A 18 2.42 -4.95 4.76
N GLY A 19 1.60 -5.94 5.02
CA GLY A 19 0.17 -5.75 5.23
C GLY A 19 -0.52 -6.96 5.79
N ILE A 20 -1.59 -6.71 6.52
CA ILE A 20 -2.56 -7.70 6.98
C ILE A 20 -3.96 -7.14 6.80
N LEU A 21 -4.94 -8.04 6.73
CA LEU A 21 -6.36 -7.71 6.80
C LEU A 21 -6.92 -8.28 8.11
N ASP A 22 -7.69 -7.48 8.81
CA ASP A 22 -8.47 -7.88 9.98
C ASP A 22 -9.77 -7.07 9.95
N ASP A 23 -10.64 -7.47 9.03
CA ASP A 23 -11.82 -6.75 8.61
C ASP A 23 -12.96 -6.89 9.64
N GLY A 24 -13.82 -5.89 9.71
CA GLY A 24 -15.01 -5.88 10.53
C GLY A 24 -15.85 -4.64 10.26
N SER A 25 -17.17 -4.72 10.48
CA SER A 25 -17.98 -3.51 10.42
C SER A 25 -17.49 -2.51 11.48
N PHE A 26 -17.57 -1.22 11.19
CA PHE A 26 -17.04 -0.18 12.07
C PHE A 26 -17.55 -0.32 13.53
N GLU A 27 -18.81 -0.70 13.70
CA GLU A 27 -19.44 -0.88 15.02
C GLU A 27 -18.90 -2.11 15.78
N ASN A 28 -18.42 -3.13 15.07
CA ASN A 28 -17.94 -4.39 15.63
C ASN A 28 -16.42 -4.53 15.60
N LEU A 29 -15.72 -3.58 15.01
CA LEU A 29 -14.27 -3.61 14.91
C LEU A 29 -13.64 -3.39 16.29
N SER A 30 -12.99 -4.43 16.79
CA SER A 30 -12.30 -4.33 18.08
C SER A 30 -11.05 -3.46 17.97
N ARG A 31 -10.65 -2.89 19.11
CA ARG A 31 -9.38 -2.15 19.20
C ARG A 31 -8.18 -2.99 18.76
N THR A 32 -8.14 -4.25 19.11
CA THR A 32 -7.05 -5.16 18.72
C THR A 32 -6.96 -5.33 17.20
N GLN A 33 -8.10 -5.51 16.53
CA GLN A 33 -8.14 -5.60 15.06
C GLN A 33 -7.68 -4.30 14.41
N PHE A 34 -8.08 -3.15 14.96
CA PHE A 34 -7.65 -1.86 14.46
C PHE A 34 -6.13 -1.68 14.64
N GLU A 35 -5.63 -1.93 15.84
CA GLU A 35 -4.21 -1.80 16.17
C GLU A 35 -3.32 -2.74 15.36
N SER A 36 -3.75 -3.98 15.11
CA SER A 36 -2.96 -4.96 14.34
C SER A 36 -2.65 -4.46 12.92
N VAL A 37 -3.65 -3.91 12.23
CA VAL A 37 -3.49 -3.38 10.87
C VAL A 37 -2.66 -2.09 10.87
N ILE A 38 -2.94 -1.16 11.80
CA ILE A 38 -2.19 0.09 11.94
C ILE A 38 -0.72 -0.18 12.27
N GLN A 39 -0.44 -1.09 13.21
CA GLN A 39 0.96 -1.45 13.56
C GLN A 39 1.72 -2.01 12.36
N THR A 40 1.08 -2.86 11.58
CA THR A 40 1.74 -3.50 10.44
C THR A 40 1.97 -2.49 9.30
N LYS A 41 0.94 -1.75 8.87
CA LYS A 41 1.05 -0.88 7.71
C LYS A 41 1.56 0.52 8.04
N ALA A 42 0.89 1.23 8.94
CA ALA A 42 1.21 2.63 9.21
C ALA A 42 2.47 2.78 10.06
N ILE A 43 2.52 2.15 11.24
CA ILE A 43 3.67 2.26 12.14
C ILE A 43 4.90 1.56 11.54
N GLY A 44 4.71 0.44 10.85
CA GLY A 44 5.79 -0.23 10.14
C GLY A 44 6.41 0.63 9.04
N ALA A 45 5.60 1.30 8.21
CA ALA A 45 6.07 2.24 7.20
C ALA A 45 6.78 3.46 7.82
N TRP A 46 6.22 4.01 8.91
CA TRP A 46 6.85 5.09 9.68
C TRP A 46 8.21 4.67 10.24
N ASN A 47 8.30 3.47 10.83
CA ASN A 47 9.57 2.94 11.33
C ASN A 47 10.61 2.78 10.21
N MET A 48 10.18 2.34 9.02
CA MET A 48 11.08 2.25 7.87
C MET A 48 11.56 3.64 7.44
N HIS A 49 10.67 4.64 7.38
CA HIS A 49 11.05 6.03 7.15
C HIS A 49 12.09 6.51 8.17
N GLN A 50 11.81 6.35 9.47
CA GLN A 50 12.71 6.78 10.55
C GLN A 50 14.11 6.15 10.46
N LEU A 51 14.18 4.88 10.06
CA LEU A 51 15.43 4.13 9.97
C LEU A 51 16.25 4.49 8.72
N THR A 52 15.60 5.03 7.69
CA THR A 52 16.23 5.34 6.40
C THR A 52 16.19 6.83 6.04
N GLN A 53 15.76 7.70 6.96
CA GLN A 53 15.58 9.13 6.68
C GLN A 53 16.89 9.88 6.35
N TYR A 54 18.03 9.33 6.75
CA TYR A 54 19.36 9.91 6.49
C TYR A 54 20.15 9.13 5.41
N GLU A 55 19.54 8.08 4.84
CA GLU A 55 20.15 7.34 3.74
C GLU A 55 19.87 8.05 2.40
N ALA A 56 20.83 8.00 1.50
CA ALA A 56 20.69 8.53 0.15
C ALA A 56 19.92 7.52 -0.72
N LEU A 57 18.61 7.44 -0.51
CA LEU A 57 17.76 6.51 -1.26
C LEU A 57 17.45 7.04 -2.66
N ASP A 58 17.48 6.16 -3.65
CA ASP A 58 16.99 6.43 -4.99
C ASP A 58 15.45 6.38 -5.04
N PHE A 59 14.83 5.50 -4.21
CA PHE A 59 13.37 5.35 -4.13
C PHE A 59 12.90 4.86 -2.75
N PHE A 60 11.65 5.20 -2.42
CA PHE A 60 10.93 4.68 -1.25
C PHE A 60 9.48 4.43 -1.65
N VAL A 61 9.14 3.17 -1.94
CA VAL A 61 7.82 2.79 -2.47
C VAL A 61 6.96 2.17 -1.38
N LEU A 62 5.76 2.71 -1.22
CA LEU A 62 4.75 2.26 -0.29
C LEU A 62 3.63 1.54 -1.05
N TYR A 63 3.40 0.27 -0.73
CA TYR A 63 2.30 -0.52 -1.27
C TYR A 63 1.01 -0.19 -0.50
N SER A 64 0.35 0.87 -0.94
CA SER A 64 -0.94 1.33 -0.43
C SER A 64 -2.11 0.55 -1.07
N SER A 65 -3.29 1.09 -1.05
CA SER A 65 -4.47 0.44 -1.64
C SER A 65 -5.48 1.46 -2.12
N ALA A 66 -6.09 1.20 -3.26
CA ALA A 66 -7.25 1.95 -3.75
C ALA A 66 -8.36 2.10 -2.70
N ALA A 67 -8.47 1.14 -1.77
CA ALA A 67 -9.38 1.22 -0.63
C ALA A 67 -9.16 2.46 0.27
N GLY A 68 -7.93 2.99 0.33
CA GLY A 68 -7.62 4.24 1.04
C GLY A 68 -8.25 5.48 0.38
N ILE A 69 -8.47 5.43 -0.94
CA ILE A 69 -9.03 6.54 -1.73
C ILE A 69 -10.55 6.41 -1.86
N VAL A 70 -11.02 5.25 -2.36
CA VAL A 70 -12.44 5.05 -2.68
C VAL A 70 -13.25 4.50 -1.51
N GLY A 71 -12.58 4.08 -0.45
CA GLY A 71 -13.21 3.39 0.67
C GLY A 71 -13.45 1.91 0.40
N SER A 72 -13.62 1.15 1.47
CA SER A 72 -14.04 -0.26 1.41
C SER A 72 -14.84 -0.59 2.65
N ALA A 73 -16.06 -1.04 2.48
CA ALA A 73 -16.94 -1.41 3.58
C ALA A 73 -16.30 -2.52 4.44
N GLY A 74 -16.35 -2.35 5.77
CA GLY A 74 -15.75 -3.28 6.71
C GLY A 74 -14.24 -3.17 6.88
N GLN A 75 -13.58 -2.18 6.27
CA GLN A 75 -12.12 -2.02 6.26
C GLN A 75 -11.65 -0.65 6.79
N SER A 76 -12.34 -0.07 7.75
CA SER A 76 -11.98 1.26 8.26
C SER A 76 -10.54 1.35 8.80
N ASN A 77 -10.05 0.30 9.47
CA ASN A 77 -8.67 0.16 9.92
C ASN A 77 -7.67 0.09 8.73
N TYR A 78 -8.00 -0.70 7.72
CA TYR A 78 -7.17 -0.85 6.54
C TYR A 78 -7.14 0.43 5.70
N ASN A 79 -8.29 1.08 5.51
CA ASN A 79 -8.37 2.36 4.81
C ASN A 79 -7.54 3.43 5.52
N ALA A 80 -7.66 3.55 6.85
CA ALA A 80 -6.87 4.50 7.64
C ALA A 80 -5.37 4.25 7.52
N ALA A 81 -4.93 2.98 7.54
CA ALA A 81 -3.52 2.63 7.42
C ALA A 81 -2.95 2.96 6.03
N ASN A 82 -3.73 2.74 4.95
CA ASN A 82 -3.31 3.09 3.60
C ASN A 82 -3.24 4.60 3.40
N THR A 83 -4.26 5.34 3.80
CA THR A 83 -4.25 6.82 3.76
C THR A 83 -3.07 7.41 4.55
N PHE A 84 -2.66 6.79 5.66
CA PHE A 84 -1.44 7.19 6.37
C PHE A 84 -0.19 7.02 5.49
N MET A 85 -0.07 5.91 4.75
CA MET A 85 1.08 5.69 3.86
C MET A 85 1.12 6.71 2.72
N ASP A 86 -0.03 7.08 2.17
CA ASP A 86 -0.15 8.12 1.14
C ASP A 86 0.32 9.48 1.68
N ALA A 87 -0.12 9.82 2.90
CA ALA A 87 0.34 11.01 3.60
C ALA A 87 1.85 10.97 3.89
N LEU A 88 2.41 9.81 4.23
CA LEU A 88 3.84 9.63 4.46
C LEU A 88 4.65 9.84 3.18
N ALA A 89 4.17 9.39 2.02
CA ALA A 89 4.82 9.65 0.74
C ALA A 89 4.87 11.16 0.46
N ASN A 90 3.74 11.85 0.65
CA ASN A 90 3.66 13.31 0.51
C ASN A 90 4.58 14.04 1.49
N TYR A 91 4.62 13.61 2.74
CA TYR A 91 5.51 14.17 3.76
C TYR A 91 6.99 14.03 3.36
N ARG A 92 7.41 12.84 2.88
CA ARG A 92 8.79 12.62 2.43
C ARG A 92 9.16 13.53 1.26
N ASN A 93 8.33 13.59 0.23
CA ASN A 93 8.59 14.45 -0.94
C ASN A 93 8.65 15.94 -0.57
N ALA A 94 7.79 16.41 0.33
CA ALA A 94 7.84 17.77 0.85
C ALA A 94 9.17 18.09 1.59
N ASN A 95 9.84 17.06 2.12
CA ASN A 95 11.16 17.14 2.76
C ASN A 95 12.30 16.74 1.82
N GLN A 96 12.10 16.75 0.51
CA GLN A 96 13.12 16.41 -0.51
C GLN A 96 13.68 14.98 -0.38
N GLN A 97 12.88 14.09 0.15
CA GLN A 97 13.20 12.65 0.26
C GLN A 97 12.33 11.89 -0.74
N PRO A 98 12.89 11.01 -1.59
CA PRO A 98 12.10 10.29 -2.58
C PRO A 98 11.03 9.43 -1.90
N ALA A 99 9.81 9.46 -2.45
CA ALA A 99 8.77 8.51 -2.09
C ALA A 99 7.66 8.45 -3.15
N LEU A 100 7.09 7.27 -3.26
CA LEU A 100 5.92 6.99 -4.09
C LEU A 100 4.95 6.10 -3.31
N SER A 101 3.70 6.51 -3.16
CA SER A 101 2.62 5.63 -2.71
C SER A 101 1.87 5.09 -3.92
N VAL A 102 1.74 3.78 -4.00
CA VAL A 102 0.98 3.11 -5.05
C VAL A 102 -0.27 2.50 -4.44
N ASP A 103 -1.43 3.06 -4.79
CA ASP A 103 -2.75 2.61 -4.34
C ASP A 103 -3.24 1.49 -5.25
N PHE A 104 -2.79 0.26 -4.97
CA PHE A 104 -3.16 -0.90 -5.77
C PHE A 104 -4.63 -1.26 -5.60
N GLY A 105 -5.28 -1.57 -6.71
CA GLY A 105 -6.50 -2.36 -6.74
C GLY A 105 -6.25 -3.82 -6.33
N ALA A 106 -7.18 -4.70 -6.63
CA ALA A 106 -6.98 -6.13 -6.42
C ALA A 106 -5.87 -6.65 -7.35
N ILE A 107 -5.01 -7.51 -6.82
CA ILE A 107 -4.01 -8.23 -7.61
C ILE A 107 -4.44 -9.71 -7.63
N ALA A 108 -4.48 -10.30 -8.82
CA ALA A 108 -4.87 -11.69 -9.01
C ALA A 108 -3.83 -12.64 -8.40
N GLU A 109 -4.29 -13.80 -7.93
CA GLU A 109 -3.46 -14.91 -7.43
C GLU A 109 -2.54 -14.60 -6.24
N ILE A 110 -2.14 -13.35 -6.06
CA ILE A 110 -1.21 -12.92 -5.01
C ILE A 110 -1.80 -11.76 -4.20
N GLY A 111 -1.24 -11.51 -3.03
CA GLY A 111 -1.65 -10.41 -2.18
C GLY A 111 -2.81 -10.74 -1.25
N LEU A 112 -3.27 -9.72 -0.54
CA LEU A 112 -4.27 -9.87 0.52
C LEU A 112 -5.69 -10.11 -0.02
N ALA A 113 -6.01 -9.55 -1.19
CA ALA A 113 -7.33 -9.72 -1.81
C ALA A 113 -7.59 -11.16 -2.28
N ALA A 114 -6.56 -11.85 -2.78
CA ALA A 114 -6.65 -13.24 -3.23
C ALA A 114 -6.92 -14.24 -2.11
N ARG A 115 -6.72 -13.85 -0.84
CA ARG A 115 -6.91 -14.71 0.33
C ARG A 115 -8.32 -14.68 0.90
N GLN A 116 -9.19 -13.82 0.39
CA GLN A 116 -10.59 -13.69 0.85
C GLN A 116 -11.53 -14.26 -0.20
N GLU A 117 -12.23 -15.34 0.15
CA GLU A 117 -13.32 -15.89 -0.67
C GLU A 117 -14.38 -14.82 -0.96
N ASN A 118 -14.90 -14.79 -2.18
CA ASN A 118 -15.94 -13.85 -2.68
C ASN A 118 -15.55 -12.37 -2.77
N ARG A 119 -14.29 -11.98 -2.51
CA ARG A 119 -13.89 -10.56 -2.67
C ARG A 119 -13.69 -10.21 -4.14
N ALA A 120 -13.02 -11.07 -4.88
CA ALA A 120 -12.82 -10.89 -6.32
C ALA A 120 -14.16 -10.77 -7.05
N ASP A 121 -15.16 -11.61 -6.71
CA ASP A 121 -16.48 -11.58 -7.31
C ASP A 121 -17.21 -10.26 -7.04
N ARG A 122 -17.17 -9.76 -5.79
CA ARG A 122 -17.79 -8.47 -5.44
C ARG A 122 -17.15 -7.29 -6.16
N LEU A 123 -15.84 -7.31 -6.33
CA LEU A 123 -15.12 -6.28 -7.06
C LEU A 123 -15.48 -6.34 -8.55
N ALA A 124 -15.55 -7.55 -9.12
CA ALA A 124 -15.96 -7.76 -10.51
C ALA A 124 -17.40 -7.30 -10.79
N GLU A 125 -18.32 -7.48 -9.84
CA GLU A 125 -19.69 -6.92 -9.91
C GLU A 125 -19.69 -5.39 -9.96
N GLN A 126 -18.71 -4.74 -9.35
CA GLN A 126 -18.50 -3.29 -9.34
C GLN A 126 -17.66 -2.79 -10.53
N GLY A 127 -17.34 -3.65 -11.48
CA GLY A 127 -16.50 -3.31 -12.62
C GLY A 127 -15.00 -3.24 -12.32
N VAL A 128 -14.57 -3.62 -11.11
CA VAL A 128 -13.14 -3.65 -10.77
C VAL A 128 -12.57 -5.03 -11.06
N THR A 129 -11.65 -5.10 -12.01
CA THR A 129 -10.91 -6.32 -12.34
C THR A 129 -9.59 -6.41 -11.59
N ALA A 130 -9.11 -7.63 -11.38
CA ALA A 130 -7.83 -7.82 -10.72
C ALA A 130 -6.67 -7.65 -11.71
N ILE A 131 -5.68 -6.85 -11.31
CA ILE A 131 -4.41 -6.69 -12.05
C ILE A 131 -3.71 -8.04 -12.09
N GLN A 132 -3.25 -8.46 -13.27
CA GLN A 132 -2.50 -9.70 -13.40
C GLN A 132 -1.05 -9.49 -12.90
N PRO A 133 -0.44 -10.49 -12.22
CA PRO A 133 0.92 -10.35 -11.68
C PRO A 133 1.97 -10.00 -12.75
N GLU A 134 1.82 -10.50 -13.97
CA GLU A 134 2.69 -10.22 -15.11
C GLU A 134 2.64 -8.75 -15.57
N ASP A 135 1.51 -8.07 -15.34
CA ASP A 135 1.34 -6.66 -15.72
C ASP A 135 1.97 -5.70 -14.71
N LEU A 136 2.26 -6.15 -13.50
CA LEU A 136 2.87 -5.32 -12.45
C LEU A 136 4.20 -4.70 -12.89
N THR A 137 5.01 -5.42 -13.66
CA THR A 137 6.29 -4.89 -14.18
C THR A 137 6.05 -3.66 -15.06
N HIS A 138 5.05 -3.73 -15.94
CA HIS A 138 4.69 -2.60 -16.81
C HIS A 138 4.19 -1.39 -16.00
N TYR A 139 3.40 -1.62 -14.95
CA TYR A 139 2.99 -0.54 -14.05
C TYR A 139 4.20 0.13 -13.41
N PHE A 140 5.13 -0.65 -12.86
CA PHE A 140 6.34 -0.09 -12.24
C PHE A 140 7.21 0.70 -13.21
N ASP A 141 7.40 0.23 -14.44
CA ASP A 141 8.14 0.98 -15.46
C ASP A 141 7.52 2.37 -15.69
N THR A 142 6.20 2.45 -15.73
CA THR A 142 5.49 3.73 -15.89
C THR A 142 5.59 4.62 -14.65
N LEU A 143 5.47 4.03 -13.46
CA LEU A 143 5.44 4.74 -12.18
C LEU A 143 6.80 5.36 -11.81
N PHE A 144 7.90 4.67 -12.12
CA PHE A 144 9.24 5.18 -11.83
C PHE A 144 9.71 6.27 -12.81
N LEU A 145 9.03 6.43 -13.95
CA LEU A 145 9.34 7.48 -14.91
C LEU A 145 8.63 8.81 -14.63
N GLY A 146 7.69 8.83 -13.68
CA GLY A 146 6.88 10.01 -13.35
C GLY A 146 7.36 10.75 -12.09
N ASP A 147 7.07 12.04 -12.03
CA ASP A 147 7.32 12.90 -10.86
C ASP A 147 6.13 12.88 -9.87
N THR A 148 5.39 11.77 -9.82
CA THR A 148 4.19 11.68 -8.97
C THR A 148 4.53 11.12 -7.60
N THR A 149 3.87 11.64 -6.58
CA THR A 149 4.02 11.21 -5.18
C THR A 149 3.07 10.07 -4.82
N GLN A 150 1.92 10.06 -5.47
CA GLN A 150 0.85 9.08 -5.23
C GLN A 150 0.16 8.76 -6.54
N VAL A 151 -0.15 7.50 -6.74
CA VAL A 151 -0.85 7.02 -7.95
C VAL A 151 -1.74 5.84 -7.60
N MET A 152 -2.91 5.79 -8.20
CA MET A 152 -3.80 4.64 -8.08
C MET A 152 -3.62 3.75 -9.31
N ALA A 153 -3.26 2.49 -9.07
CA ALA A 153 -3.13 1.43 -10.08
C ALA A 153 -4.32 0.48 -9.94
N ILE A 154 -5.30 0.62 -10.83
CA ILE A 154 -6.56 -0.13 -10.79
C ILE A 154 -7.03 -0.41 -12.20
N GLU A 155 -7.62 -1.59 -12.41
CA GLU A 155 -8.32 -1.92 -13.64
C GLU A 155 -9.83 -1.77 -13.46
N ILE A 156 -10.46 -0.92 -14.26
CA ILE A 156 -11.90 -0.61 -14.18
C ILE A 156 -12.56 -0.84 -15.52
N ASP A 157 -13.63 -1.63 -15.51
CA ASP A 157 -14.58 -1.73 -16.60
C ASP A 157 -15.69 -0.69 -16.41
N PHE A 158 -15.59 0.44 -17.11
CA PHE A 158 -16.57 1.52 -17.02
C PHE A 158 -17.93 1.21 -17.69
N ALA A 159 -18.09 0.01 -18.28
CA ALA A 159 -19.36 -0.41 -18.84
C ALA A 159 -20.28 -1.08 -17.81
N LYS A 160 -19.76 -1.37 -16.63
CA LYS A 160 -20.51 -1.88 -15.48
C LYS A 160 -20.70 -0.79 -14.43
#